data_8374e4721a65dbde22b550fee0d607a2
#
_entry.id   8374e4721a65dbde22b550fee0d607a2
#
_cell.length_a   1.000
_cell.length_b   1.000
_cell.length_c   1.000
_cell.angle_alpha   90.00
_cell.angle_beta   90.00
_cell.angle_gamma   90.00
#
_symmetry.space_group_name_H-M   'P 1'
#
loop_
_entity.id
_entity.type
_entity.pdbx_description
1 polymer ?
#
loop_
_entity_poly.entity_id
_entity_poly.type
_entity_poly.pdbx_seq_one_letter_code
_entity_poly.pdbx_strand_id
1 'polypeptide(L)'
;QLDDEISNNKSIYKNLKLVFRPHPSRPNIFSHTKKIKSFQNVIFDPHMEDYLKSKNKKYLNNSDQYFEKLLSNSLFNVGGLTTVTIESLLFKKKQIFYCYEEKDNITDPKNLFENSLHFEKIDQVSALIKSKSINSVVKNFRKLYLNKTYLKMNKNLDKEINYFYNISKKNYSKKLLSIVRKSVL
;
A
#
# COMPACT_ATOMS: atom_id res chain seq x y z
N GLN A 1 7.62 -3.06 15.55
CA GLN A 1 6.92 -1.95 16.23
C GLN A 1 5.39 -2.04 16.10
N LEU A 2 4.80 -2.24 14.89
CA LEU A 2 3.33 -2.44 14.80
C LEU A 2 2.88 -3.74 15.45
N ASP A 3 3.67 -4.81 15.36
CA ASP A 3 3.43 -6.05 16.09
C ASP A 3 3.49 -5.84 17.61
N ASP A 4 4.48 -5.07 18.08
CA ASP A 4 4.62 -4.71 19.48
C ASP A 4 3.44 -3.85 19.96
N GLU A 5 3.02 -2.87 19.16
CA GLU A 5 1.84 -2.04 19.46
C GLU A 5 0.59 -2.90 19.65
N ILE A 6 0.37 -3.88 18.77
CA ILE A 6 -0.78 -4.79 18.87
C ILE A 6 -0.63 -5.71 20.09
N SER A 7 0.56 -6.29 20.29
CA SER A 7 0.83 -7.23 21.39
C SER A 7 0.69 -6.60 22.75
N ASN A 8 1.15 -5.35 22.91
CA ASN A 8 1.08 -4.62 24.17
C ASN A 8 -0.33 -4.06 24.46
N ASN A 9 -1.20 -4.01 23.47
CA ASN A 9 -2.55 -3.44 23.57
C ASN A 9 -3.64 -4.40 23.07
N LYS A 10 -3.56 -5.69 23.43
CA LYS A 10 -4.47 -6.77 22.96
C LYS A 10 -5.94 -6.49 23.23
N SER A 11 -6.25 -5.82 24.33
CA SER A 11 -7.63 -5.44 24.67
C SER A 11 -8.22 -4.44 23.68
N ILE A 12 -7.38 -3.60 23.06
CA ILE A 12 -7.76 -2.61 22.04
C ILE A 12 -7.87 -3.28 20.69
N TYR A 13 -6.86 -4.06 20.30
CA TYR A 13 -6.69 -4.61 18.94
C TYR A 13 -7.21 -6.05 18.81
N LYS A 14 -8.37 -6.35 19.40
CA LYS A 14 -8.96 -7.69 19.38
C LYS A 14 -8.92 -8.31 17.98
N ASN A 15 -8.24 -9.44 17.83
CA ASN A 15 -8.15 -10.22 16.58
C ASN A 15 -7.57 -9.48 15.37
N LEU A 16 -6.98 -8.30 15.54
CA LEU A 16 -6.33 -7.60 14.45
C LEU A 16 -5.08 -8.34 14.01
N LYS A 17 -4.95 -8.55 12.71
CA LYS A 17 -3.76 -9.11 12.07
C LYS A 17 -3.23 -8.17 11.01
N LEU A 18 -1.92 -8.14 10.88
CA LEU A 18 -1.21 -7.43 9.83
C LEU A 18 -0.87 -8.45 8.73
N VAL A 19 -1.33 -8.22 7.51
CA VAL A 19 -0.87 -9.03 6.37
C VAL A 19 0.36 -8.35 5.76
N PHE A 20 1.49 -9.01 5.85
CA PHE A 20 2.73 -8.54 5.23
C PHE A 20 2.82 -9.06 3.80
N ARG A 21 2.69 -8.14 2.84
CA ARG A 21 2.82 -8.41 1.42
C ARG A 21 4.08 -7.73 0.87
N PRO A 22 5.19 -8.46 0.68
CA PRO A 22 6.42 -7.91 0.14
C PRO A 22 6.29 -7.61 -1.35
N HIS A 23 7.14 -6.71 -1.86
CA HIS A 23 7.25 -6.49 -3.29
C HIS A 23 7.94 -7.68 -3.97
N PRO A 24 7.39 -8.23 -5.06
CA PRO A 24 7.90 -9.47 -5.69
C PRO A 24 9.33 -9.37 -6.22
N SER A 25 9.76 -8.16 -6.60
CA SER A 25 11.09 -7.94 -7.21
C SER A 25 12.20 -7.67 -6.19
N ARG A 26 11.92 -7.71 -4.87
CA ARG A 26 12.97 -7.45 -3.87
C ARG A 26 13.74 -8.72 -3.53
N PRO A 27 15.06 -8.78 -3.83
CA PRO A 27 15.85 -10.02 -3.72
C PRO A 27 16.05 -10.52 -2.29
N ASN A 28 16.02 -9.63 -1.29
CA ASN A 28 16.34 -9.97 0.11
C ASN A 28 15.12 -10.39 0.95
N ILE A 29 13.98 -10.63 0.33
CA ILE A 29 12.75 -10.99 1.03
C ILE A 29 12.92 -12.28 1.85
N PHE A 30 13.68 -13.24 1.35
CA PHE A 30 13.90 -14.51 2.04
C PHE A 30 14.60 -14.38 3.40
N SER A 31 15.56 -13.47 3.54
CA SER A 31 16.25 -13.26 4.82
C SER A 31 15.31 -12.66 5.87
N HIS A 32 14.32 -11.90 5.45
CA HIS A 32 13.33 -11.29 6.33
C HIS A 32 12.17 -12.22 6.68
N THR A 33 11.93 -13.28 5.88
CA THR A 33 10.78 -14.19 6.07
C THR A 33 10.80 -14.86 7.45
N LYS A 34 11.97 -15.31 7.92
CA LYS A 34 12.10 -15.91 9.27
C LYS A 34 11.73 -14.91 10.36
N LYS A 35 12.23 -13.68 10.25
CA LYS A 35 11.93 -12.61 11.20
C LYS A 35 10.44 -12.25 11.19
N ILE A 36 9.83 -12.18 10.00
CA ILE A 36 8.40 -11.84 9.89
C ILE A 36 7.54 -12.95 10.49
N LYS A 37 7.89 -14.22 10.28
CA LYS A 37 7.17 -15.36 10.87
C LYS A 37 7.31 -15.47 12.40
N SER A 38 8.27 -14.79 13.00
CA SER A 38 8.39 -14.74 14.46
C SER A 38 7.46 -13.72 15.12
N PHE A 39 6.85 -12.82 14.36
CA PHE A 39 5.89 -11.86 14.88
C PHE A 39 4.53 -12.50 15.18
N GLN A 40 3.90 -12.11 16.30
CA GLN A 40 2.68 -12.73 16.78
C GLN A 40 1.42 -12.33 15.98
N ASN A 41 1.40 -11.09 15.48
CA ASN A 41 0.23 -10.51 14.84
C ASN A 41 0.43 -10.27 13.35
N VAL A 42 1.52 -10.78 12.76
CA VAL A 42 1.83 -10.64 11.34
C VAL A 42 1.61 -11.97 10.62
N ILE A 43 0.86 -11.92 9.54
CA ILE A 43 0.65 -13.03 8.61
C ILE A 43 1.43 -12.69 7.35
N PHE A 44 2.35 -13.55 6.95
CA PHE A 44 2.97 -13.44 5.64
C PHE A 44 1.92 -13.78 4.57
N ASP A 45 1.78 -12.91 3.56
CA ASP A 45 0.81 -13.11 2.50
C ASP A 45 1.00 -14.49 1.83
N PRO A 46 0.02 -15.41 1.90
CA PRO A 46 0.18 -16.77 1.38
C PRO A 46 0.50 -16.82 -0.12
N HIS A 47 -0.13 -15.95 -0.92
CA HIS A 47 0.15 -15.90 -2.36
C HIS A 47 1.58 -15.46 -2.66
N MET A 48 2.10 -14.52 -1.87
CA MET A 48 3.50 -14.11 -2.01
C MET A 48 4.45 -15.17 -1.51
N GLU A 49 4.08 -15.93 -0.49
CA GLU A 49 4.88 -17.05 -0.01
C GLU A 49 4.99 -18.14 -1.09
N ASP A 50 3.88 -18.50 -1.73
CA ASP A 50 3.85 -19.49 -2.81
C ASP A 50 4.62 -19.01 -4.04
N TYR A 51 4.45 -17.73 -4.42
CA TYR A 51 5.21 -17.12 -5.49
C TYR A 51 6.73 -17.19 -5.25
N LEU A 52 7.17 -16.88 -4.03
CA LEU A 52 8.58 -16.88 -3.67
C LEU A 52 9.18 -18.29 -3.62
N LYS A 53 8.38 -19.30 -3.29
CA LYS A 53 8.78 -20.71 -3.30
C LYS A 53 8.80 -21.30 -4.72
N SER A 54 8.06 -20.71 -5.64
CA SER A 54 7.94 -21.19 -7.01
C SER A 54 9.24 -20.99 -7.79
N LYS A 55 9.82 -22.08 -8.29
CA LYS A 55 11.02 -22.04 -9.16
C LYS A 55 10.78 -21.27 -10.46
N ASN A 56 9.57 -21.25 -10.95
CA ASN A 56 9.21 -20.68 -12.25
C ASN A 56 8.81 -19.20 -12.18
N LYS A 57 8.73 -18.60 -10.99
CA LYS A 57 8.31 -17.20 -10.78
C LYS A 57 7.12 -16.75 -11.64
N LYS A 58 6.30 -17.71 -12.10
CA LYS A 58 5.07 -17.38 -12.81
C LYS A 58 4.10 -16.78 -11.82
N TYR A 59 3.60 -15.60 -12.12
CA TYR A 59 2.47 -15.04 -11.41
C TYR A 59 1.33 -16.06 -11.44
N LEU A 60 0.77 -16.35 -10.28
CA LEU A 60 -0.40 -17.22 -10.21
C LEU A 60 -1.52 -16.55 -10.98
N ASN A 61 -2.16 -17.27 -11.89
CA ASN A 61 -3.21 -16.75 -12.79
C ASN A 61 -4.39 -16.05 -12.07
N ASN A 62 -4.50 -16.20 -10.76
CA ASN A 62 -5.54 -15.61 -9.91
C ASN A 62 -4.99 -14.55 -8.92
N SER A 63 -3.78 -14.05 -9.12
CA SER A 63 -3.15 -13.08 -8.21
C SER A 63 -3.95 -11.79 -8.08
N ASP A 64 -4.56 -11.33 -9.19
CA ASP A 64 -5.30 -10.08 -9.24
C ASP A 64 -6.58 -10.15 -8.41
N GLN A 65 -7.38 -11.22 -8.57
CA GLN A 65 -8.60 -11.43 -7.79
C GLN A 65 -8.32 -11.60 -6.28
N TYR A 66 -7.23 -12.28 -5.95
CA TYR A 66 -6.83 -12.41 -4.56
C TYR A 66 -6.43 -11.06 -3.97
N PHE A 67 -5.63 -10.30 -4.70
CA PHE A 67 -5.17 -9.00 -4.25
C PHE A 67 -6.31 -7.99 -4.12
N GLU A 68 -7.24 -8.01 -5.06
CA GLU A 68 -8.48 -7.25 -5.01
C GLU A 68 -9.29 -7.58 -3.75
N LYS A 69 -9.48 -8.86 -3.43
CA LYS A 69 -10.14 -9.30 -2.20
C LYS A 69 -9.37 -8.87 -0.95
N LEU A 70 -8.04 -8.95 -0.97
CA LEU A 70 -7.20 -8.52 0.14
C LEU A 70 -7.37 -7.02 0.41
N LEU A 71 -7.29 -6.19 -0.62
CA LEU A 71 -7.48 -4.75 -0.49
C LEU A 71 -8.90 -4.39 -0.06
N SER A 72 -9.92 -4.98 -0.69
CA SER A 72 -11.33 -4.67 -0.38
C SER A 72 -11.71 -5.05 1.06
N ASN A 73 -11.11 -6.10 1.64
CA ASN A 73 -11.35 -6.52 3.02
C ASN A 73 -10.41 -5.90 4.05
N SER A 74 -9.37 -5.20 3.65
CA SER A 74 -8.50 -4.51 4.61
C SER A 74 -9.24 -3.34 5.28
N LEU A 75 -8.88 -3.03 6.53
CA LEU A 75 -9.36 -1.84 7.21
C LEU A 75 -8.70 -0.59 6.64
N PHE A 76 -7.40 -0.62 6.51
CA PHE A 76 -6.53 0.39 5.92
C PHE A 76 -5.17 -0.25 5.60
N ASN A 77 -4.34 0.46 4.87
CA ASN A 77 -3.03 -0.01 4.47
C ASN A 77 -1.90 0.78 5.14
N VAL A 78 -0.76 0.15 5.30
CA VAL A 78 0.47 0.77 5.79
C VAL A 78 1.61 0.38 4.88
N GLY A 79 2.36 1.32 4.34
CA GLY A 79 3.48 1.02 3.45
C GLY A 79 4.18 2.26 2.90
N GLY A 80 5.16 2.05 2.04
CA GLY A 80 5.78 3.10 1.24
C GLY A 80 4.88 3.53 0.07
N LEU A 81 5.31 4.56 -0.65
CA LEU A 81 4.66 4.97 -1.89
C LEU A 81 4.98 3.96 -3.01
N THR A 82 3.95 3.35 -3.55
CA THR A 82 4.03 2.37 -4.63
C THR A 82 2.73 2.41 -5.45
N THR A 83 2.63 1.62 -6.51
CA THR A 83 1.37 1.45 -7.25
C THR A 83 0.22 0.97 -6.36
N VAL A 84 0.53 0.17 -5.31
CA VAL A 84 -0.45 -0.26 -4.30
C VAL A 84 -1.09 0.93 -3.58
N THR A 85 -0.42 2.08 -3.48
CA THR A 85 -1.00 3.30 -2.93
C THR A 85 -2.20 3.75 -3.76
N ILE A 86 -2.04 3.79 -5.07
CA ILE A 86 -3.12 4.20 -5.98
C ILE A 86 -4.25 3.15 -5.98
N GLU A 87 -3.90 1.86 -6.00
CA GLU A 87 -4.87 0.78 -5.92
C GLU A 87 -5.68 0.84 -4.61
N SER A 88 -5.02 1.12 -3.48
CA SER A 88 -5.70 1.32 -2.19
C SER A 88 -6.75 2.44 -2.25
N LEU A 89 -6.43 3.54 -2.93
CA LEU A 89 -7.37 4.65 -3.12
C LEU A 89 -8.58 4.24 -3.97
N LEU A 90 -8.37 3.44 -5.02
CA LEU A 90 -9.45 2.90 -5.85
C LEU A 90 -10.41 2.02 -5.04
N PHE A 91 -9.89 1.24 -4.09
CA PHE A 91 -10.70 0.46 -3.13
C PHE A 91 -11.21 1.28 -1.95
N LYS A 92 -11.06 2.61 -2.00
CA LYS A 92 -11.48 3.54 -0.93
C LYS A 92 -10.92 3.16 0.43
N LYS A 93 -9.62 2.79 0.44
CA LYS A 93 -8.90 2.48 1.67
C LYS A 93 -7.94 3.61 2.01
N LYS A 94 -7.94 4.00 3.29
CA LYS A 94 -6.88 4.90 3.78
C LYS A 94 -5.56 4.18 3.81
N GLN A 95 -4.49 4.94 3.61
CA GLN A 95 -3.15 4.43 3.72
C GLN A 95 -2.29 5.35 4.58
N ILE A 96 -1.59 4.77 5.53
CA ILE A 96 -0.46 5.40 6.19
C ILE A 96 0.74 5.14 5.30
N PHE A 97 1.32 6.20 4.75
CA PHE A 97 2.57 6.07 4.01
C PHE A 97 3.72 6.70 4.79
N TYR A 98 4.84 5.99 4.81
CA TYR A 98 6.05 6.48 5.44
C TYR A 98 6.93 7.20 4.41
N CYS A 99 7.45 8.36 4.85
CA CYS A 99 8.31 9.21 4.03
C CYS A 99 9.44 9.77 4.91
N TYR A 100 10.16 8.89 5.57
CA TYR A 100 11.36 9.21 6.35
C TYR A 100 12.58 8.58 5.72
N GLU A 101 13.73 9.15 6.01
CA GLU A 101 15.01 8.67 5.54
C GLU A 101 15.33 7.31 6.15
N GLU A 102 15.73 6.36 5.30
CA GLU A 102 16.09 5.01 5.71
C GLU A 102 17.40 4.63 5.00
N LYS A 103 18.51 4.78 5.72
CA LYS A 103 19.88 4.70 5.17
C LYS A 103 20.21 3.39 4.44
N ASP A 104 19.58 2.29 4.86
CA ASP A 104 19.83 0.95 4.31
C ASP A 104 18.80 0.55 3.24
N ASN A 105 17.95 1.46 2.82
CA ASN A 105 16.93 1.14 1.84
C ASN A 105 17.37 1.56 0.43
N ILE A 106 17.36 0.61 -0.50
CA ILE A 106 17.67 0.85 -1.93
C ILE A 106 16.74 1.94 -2.52
N THR A 107 15.52 2.01 -2.02
CA THR A 107 14.56 3.08 -2.32
C THR A 107 14.24 3.84 -1.05
N ASP A 108 14.98 4.90 -0.79
CA ASP A 108 14.69 5.78 0.33
C ASP A 108 13.27 6.36 0.20
N PRO A 109 12.37 6.09 1.18
CA PRO A 109 10.98 6.56 1.12
C PRO A 109 10.84 8.08 1.05
N LYS A 110 11.77 8.81 1.66
CA LYS A 110 11.79 10.29 1.60
C LYS A 110 12.12 10.76 0.19
N ASN A 111 13.17 10.21 -0.40
CA ASN A 111 13.57 10.55 -1.76
C ASN A 111 12.47 10.22 -2.79
N LEU A 112 11.81 9.07 -2.65
CA LEU A 112 10.67 8.69 -3.48
C LEU A 112 9.53 9.70 -3.39
N PHE A 113 9.22 10.17 -2.18
CA PHE A 113 8.17 11.15 -1.98
C PHE A 113 8.52 12.52 -2.57
N GLU A 114 9.77 12.97 -2.41
CA GLU A 114 10.20 14.31 -2.79
C GLU A 114 10.49 14.44 -4.30
N ASN A 115 10.95 13.35 -4.95
CA ASN A 115 11.50 13.43 -6.30
C ASN A 115 10.74 12.59 -7.35
N SER A 116 9.70 11.85 -6.96
CA SER A 116 8.97 11.03 -7.91
C SER A 116 7.81 11.79 -8.56
N LEU A 117 7.92 12.06 -9.85
CA LEU A 117 6.87 12.72 -10.64
C LEU A 117 5.52 11.97 -10.58
N HIS A 118 5.55 10.65 -10.43
CA HIS A 118 4.32 9.84 -10.34
C HIS A 118 3.50 10.14 -9.10
N PHE A 119 4.14 10.66 -8.06
CA PHE A 119 3.53 10.97 -6.77
C PHE A 119 3.44 12.46 -6.50
N GLU A 120 3.67 13.30 -7.52
CA GLU A 120 3.39 14.73 -7.40
C GLU A 120 1.97 14.96 -6.89
N LYS A 121 1.79 15.82 -5.90
CA LYS A 121 0.51 16.11 -5.24
C LYS A 121 -0.14 14.95 -4.47
N ILE A 122 0.56 13.84 -4.26
CA ILE A 122 0.01 12.69 -3.53
C ILE A 122 -0.36 13.04 -2.07
N ASP A 123 0.33 14.00 -1.47
CA ASP A 123 0.08 14.51 -0.12
C ASP A 123 -1.21 15.35 0.00
N GLN A 124 -1.80 15.76 -1.11
CA GLN A 124 -3.09 16.47 -1.16
C GLN A 124 -4.28 15.51 -1.09
N VAL A 125 -4.04 14.19 -1.24
CA VAL A 125 -5.11 13.19 -1.15
C VAL A 125 -5.47 12.93 0.31
N SER A 126 -6.70 13.25 0.69
CA SER A 126 -7.19 13.17 2.08
C SER A 126 -7.20 11.77 2.69
N ALA A 127 -7.17 10.74 1.85
CA ALA A 127 -7.10 9.35 2.29
C ALA A 127 -5.68 8.89 2.63
N LEU A 128 -4.65 9.68 2.30
CA LEU A 128 -3.25 9.36 2.54
C LEU A 128 -2.73 10.09 3.77
N ILE A 129 -2.13 9.34 4.68
CA ILE A 129 -1.64 9.85 5.97
C ILE A 129 -0.13 9.76 5.98
N LYS A 130 0.50 10.89 5.78
CA LYS A 130 1.96 11.03 5.77
C LYS A 130 2.57 10.80 7.14
N SER A 131 3.57 9.94 7.22
CA SER A 131 4.31 9.64 8.44
C SER A 131 5.81 9.87 8.23
N LYS A 132 6.37 10.82 9.00
CA LYS A 132 7.78 11.25 8.89
C LYS A 132 8.72 10.52 9.85
N SER A 133 8.21 9.54 10.59
CA SER A 133 8.98 8.69 11.50
C SER A 133 8.20 7.42 11.82
N ILE A 134 8.89 6.41 12.30
CA ILE A 134 8.25 5.17 12.72
C ILE A 134 7.27 5.39 13.88
N ASN A 135 7.58 6.29 14.80
CA ASN A 135 6.66 6.65 15.89
C ASN A 135 5.38 7.30 15.35
N SER A 136 5.48 8.12 14.30
CA SER A 136 4.31 8.70 13.65
C SER A 136 3.48 7.66 12.91
N VAL A 137 4.10 6.59 12.35
CA VAL A 137 3.38 5.45 11.78
C VAL A 137 2.54 4.76 12.85
N VAL A 138 3.14 4.42 14.00
CA VAL A 138 2.43 3.78 15.13
C VAL A 138 1.29 4.66 15.64
N LYS A 139 1.55 5.95 15.84
CA LYS A 139 0.52 6.92 16.27
C LYS A 139 -0.65 6.99 15.28
N ASN A 140 -0.37 7.08 13.99
CA ASN A 140 -1.40 7.15 12.95
C ASN A 140 -2.15 5.82 12.82
N PHE A 141 -1.47 4.68 12.96
CA PHE A 141 -2.07 3.36 13.00
C PHE A 141 -3.11 3.26 14.13
N ARG A 142 -2.72 3.63 15.35
CA ARG A 142 -3.61 3.66 16.50
C ARG A 142 -4.80 4.58 16.29
N LYS A 143 -4.56 5.79 15.77
CA LYS A 143 -5.61 6.76 15.47
C LYS A 143 -6.62 6.23 14.43
N LEU A 144 -6.15 5.60 13.36
CA LEU A 144 -7.02 5.01 12.33
C LEU A 144 -7.85 3.87 12.91
N TYR A 145 -7.25 3.01 13.71
CA TYR A 145 -7.96 1.87 14.27
C TYR A 145 -9.05 2.27 15.28
N LEU A 146 -8.72 3.21 16.16
CA LEU A 146 -9.64 3.62 17.23
C LEU A 146 -10.76 4.55 16.77
N ASN A 147 -10.54 5.31 15.72
CA ASN A 147 -11.48 6.33 15.29
C ASN A 147 -12.19 5.94 14.00
N LYS A 148 -13.38 5.31 14.14
CA LYS A 148 -14.21 4.91 13.00
C LYS A 148 -14.60 6.08 12.08
N THR A 149 -14.76 7.28 12.64
CA THR A 149 -15.06 8.48 11.85
C THR A 149 -13.85 8.88 11.02
N TYR A 150 -12.64 8.71 11.56
CA TYR A 150 -11.40 8.98 10.84
C TYR A 150 -11.12 7.97 9.72
N LEU A 151 -11.67 6.76 9.81
CA LEU A 151 -11.64 5.79 8.71
C LEU A 151 -12.54 6.16 7.54
N LYS A 152 -13.56 6.97 7.75
CA LYS A 152 -14.46 7.38 6.67
C LYS A 152 -13.70 8.18 5.61
N MET A 153 -14.04 7.88 4.36
CA MET A 153 -13.47 8.60 3.23
C MET A 153 -14.10 9.96 3.04
N ASN A 154 -13.31 10.91 2.54
CA ASN A 154 -13.83 12.20 2.11
C ASN A 154 -14.78 12.00 0.92
N LYS A 155 -15.88 12.73 0.90
CA LYS A 155 -16.84 12.74 -0.22
C LYS A 155 -16.18 13.17 -1.55
N ASN A 156 -15.12 13.96 -1.48
CA ASN A 156 -14.38 14.44 -2.64
C ASN A 156 -13.24 13.52 -3.10
N LEU A 157 -13.07 12.35 -2.47
CA LEU A 157 -11.96 11.45 -2.77
C LEU A 157 -11.86 11.13 -4.28
N ASP A 158 -12.98 10.88 -4.94
CA ASP A 158 -12.99 10.57 -6.38
C ASP A 158 -12.44 11.73 -7.22
N LYS A 159 -12.60 12.99 -6.78
CA LYS A 159 -11.98 14.15 -7.42
C LYS A 159 -10.49 14.24 -7.15
N GLU A 160 -10.08 13.96 -5.90
CA GLU A 160 -8.67 13.97 -5.49
C GLU A 160 -7.85 12.93 -6.26
N ILE A 161 -8.37 11.70 -6.38
CA ILE A 161 -7.67 10.60 -7.08
C ILE A 161 -7.75 10.70 -8.60
N ASN A 162 -8.66 11.50 -9.14
CA ASN A 162 -8.83 11.66 -10.58
C ASN A 162 -7.59 12.30 -11.24
N TYR A 163 -6.74 12.97 -10.47
CA TYR A 163 -5.44 13.45 -10.92
C TYR A 163 -4.49 12.30 -11.28
N PHE A 164 -4.49 11.22 -10.47
CA PHE A 164 -3.62 10.05 -10.66
C PHE A 164 -4.25 9.03 -11.60
N TYR A 165 -5.57 8.91 -11.54
CA TYR A 165 -6.32 7.89 -12.27
C TYR A 165 -7.65 8.46 -12.77
N ASN A 166 -7.76 8.63 -14.07
CA ASN A 166 -8.96 9.18 -14.68
C ASN A 166 -10.10 8.15 -14.72
N ILE A 167 -10.80 7.99 -13.58
CA ILE A 167 -11.88 7.02 -13.40
C ILE A 167 -13.09 7.31 -14.32
N SER A 168 -13.28 8.59 -14.67
CA SER A 168 -14.48 9.05 -15.38
C SER A 168 -14.50 8.72 -16.87
N LYS A 169 -13.40 8.26 -17.46
CA LYS A 169 -13.31 8.03 -18.90
C LYS A 169 -13.34 6.56 -19.24
N LYS A 170 -14.53 6.08 -19.62
CA LYS A 170 -14.80 4.75 -20.20
C LYS A 170 -13.96 4.36 -21.42
N ASN A 171 -12.93 5.13 -21.81
CA ASN A 171 -12.20 4.97 -23.06
C ASN A 171 -10.69 5.19 -22.94
N TYR A 172 -10.05 4.66 -21.85
CA TYR A 172 -8.58 4.69 -21.75
C TYR A 172 -7.89 4.10 -22.97
N SER A 173 -8.40 2.97 -23.48
CA SER A 173 -7.91 2.32 -24.71
C SER A 173 -8.02 3.22 -25.94
N LYS A 174 -9.13 3.96 -26.10
CA LYS A 174 -9.29 4.91 -27.21
C LYS A 174 -8.35 6.10 -27.10
N LYS A 175 -8.11 6.59 -25.87
CA LYS A 175 -7.19 7.69 -25.65
C LYS A 175 -5.75 7.26 -25.90
N LEU A 176 -5.35 6.07 -25.44
CA LEU A 176 -4.04 5.51 -25.71
C LEU A 176 -3.82 5.32 -27.21
N LEU A 177 -4.79 4.74 -27.93
CA LEU A 177 -4.75 4.62 -29.38
C LEU A 177 -4.64 5.98 -30.09
N SER A 178 -5.31 7.02 -29.60
CA SER A 178 -5.21 8.37 -30.17
C SER A 178 -3.83 9.00 -29.97
N ILE A 179 -3.18 8.72 -28.83
CA ILE A 179 -1.82 9.20 -28.53
C ILE A 179 -0.82 8.48 -29.44
N VAL A 180 -0.91 7.15 -29.53
CA VAL A 180 -0.03 6.35 -30.40
C VAL A 180 -0.17 6.76 -31.86
N ARG A 181 -1.40 6.99 -32.36
CA ARG A 181 -1.61 7.47 -33.74
C ARG A 181 -1.04 8.85 -34.02
N LYS A 182 -1.00 9.73 -33.01
CA LYS A 182 -0.41 11.08 -33.15
C LYS A 182 1.13 11.09 -33.06
N SER A 183 1.74 10.05 -32.47
CA SER A 183 3.19 9.92 -32.37
C SER A 183 3.82 9.18 -33.55
N VAL A 184 3.02 8.63 -34.46
CA VAL A 184 3.46 7.87 -35.64
C VAL A 184 3.23 8.68 -36.95
N LEU A 185 2.67 9.88 -36.88
CA LEU A 185 2.55 10.85 -37.96
C LEU A 185 3.53 11.99 -37.74
#